data_272212d48ffdeaeff1eb1870042c03ce
#
_entry.id   272212d48ffdeaeff1eb1870042c03ce
#
_cell.length_a   1.000
_cell.length_b   1.000
_cell.length_c   1.000
_cell.angle_alpha   90.00
_cell.angle_beta   90.00
_cell.angle_gamma   90.00
#
_symmetry.space_group_name_H-M   'P 1'
#
loop_
_entity.id
_entity.type
_entity.pdbx_description
1 polymer ?
#
loop_
_entity_poly.entity_id
_entity_poly.type
_entity_poly.pdbx_seq_one_letter_code
_entity_poly.pdbx_strand_id
1 'polypeptide(L)' 'MADELKKGDHVTWQSHGNTTEGTVERKITSDTEASGRTVRASKDEPQYEVKSDKSGRTAVHKPSALDKD' A
#
# COMPACT_ATOMS: atom_id res chain seq x y z
N MET A 1 12.88 2.29 -12.68
CA MET A 1 13.17 1.19 -11.79
C MET A 1 12.03 0.98 -10.83
N ALA A 2 11.58 -0.24 -10.76
CA ALA A 2 10.55 -0.56 -9.78
C ALA A 2 11.19 -0.60 -8.41
N ASP A 3 10.81 0.30 -7.57
CA ASP A 3 11.32 0.32 -6.22
C ASP A 3 10.52 -0.64 -5.37
N GLU A 4 11.21 -1.58 -4.77
CA GLU A 4 10.59 -2.45 -3.81
C GLU A 4 10.31 -1.66 -2.55
N LEU A 5 9.04 -1.65 -2.17
CA LEU A 5 8.64 -1.04 -0.92
C LEU A 5 8.78 -2.07 0.18
N LYS A 6 9.15 -1.61 1.35
CA LYS A 6 9.34 -2.46 2.52
C LYS A 6 8.50 -1.96 3.68
N LYS A 7 8.24 -2.84 4.61
CA LYS A 7 7.56 -2.45 5.83
C LYS A 7 8.30 -1.27 6.49
N GLY A 8 7.56 -0.24 6.81
CA GLY A 8 8.12 0.96 7.43
C GLY A 8 8.48 2.05 6.44
N ASP A 9 8.44 1.77 5.14
CA ASP A 9 8.71 2.80 4.14
C ASP A 9 7.59 3.83 4.11
N HIS A 10 7.96 5.09 4.02
CA HIS A 10 7.00 6.18 3.90
C HIS A 10 6.60 6.33 2.43
N VAL A 11 5.30 6.39 2.18
CA VAL A 11 4.77 6.48 0.83
C VAL A 11 3.64 7.50 0.75
N THR A 12 3.33 7.92 -0.46
CA THR A 12 2.17 8.77 -0.72
C THR A 12 1.32 8.14 -1.82
N TRP A 13 0.04 8.46 -1.81
CA TRP A 13 -0.89 8.02 -2.85
C TRP A 13 -2.00 9.03 -2.99
N GLN A 14 -2.72 8.95 -4.11
CA GLN A 14 -3.85 9.84 -4.36
C GLN A 14 -5.12 9.24 -3.79
N SER A 15 -5.86 10.05 -3.07
CA SER A 15 -7.13 9.64 -2.49
C SER A 15 -8.13 10.79 -2.65
N HIS A 16 -9.18 10.56 -3.41
CA HIS A 16 -10.24 11.55 -3.61
C HIS A 16 -9.73 12.93 -4.04
N GLY A 17 -8.75 12.95 -4.94
CA GLY A 17 -8.17 14.20 -5.42
C GLY A 17 -7.13 14.83 -4.52
N ASN A 18 -6.82 14.20 -3.41
CA ASN A 18 -5.81 14.69 -2.46
C ASN A 18 -4.67 13.68 -2.33
N THR A 19 -3.50 14.20 -2.03
CA THR A 19 -2.36 13.35 -1.72
C THR A 19 -2.41 12.93 -0.26
N THR A 20 -2.34 11.64 -0.02
CA THR A 20 -2.34 11.08 1.33
C THR A 20 -0.98 10.47 1.61
N GLU A 21 -0.49 10.68 2.81
CA GLU A 21 0.79 10.12 3.26
C GLU A 21 0.55 8.98 4.23
N GLY A 22 1.42 8.00 4.16
CA GLY A 22 1.33 6.88 5.08
C GLY A 22 2.57 6.02 5.07
N THR A 23 2.48 4.91 5.77
CA THR A 23 3.59 3.98 5.96
C THR A 23 3.18 2.60 5.49
N VAL A 24 4.10 1.91 4.83
CA VAL A 24 3.87 0.53 4.40
C VAL A 24 3.85 -0.37 5.63
N GLU A 25 2.75 -1.11 5.80
CA GLU A 25 2.60 -2.07 6.89
C GLU A 25 3.10 -3.44 6.51
N ARG A 26 2.84 -3.86 5.28
CA ARG A 26 3.33 -5.15 4.79
C ARG A 26 3.19 -5.25 3.28
N LYS A 27 3.99 -6.15 2.70
CA LYS A 27 3.89 -6.51 1.30
C LYS A 27 3.00 -7.74 1.17
N ILE A 28 2.04 -7.69 0.28
CA ILE A 28 1.11 -8.79 0.05
C ILE A 28 1.47 -9.45 -1.27
N THR A 29 1.85 -10.72 -1.22
CA THR A 29 2.28 -11.48 -2.41
C THR A 29 1.39 -12.68 -2.68
N SER A 30 0.30 -12.83 -1.94
CA SER A 30 -0.67 -13.89 -2.15
C SER A 30 -2.04 -13.36 -1.77
N ASP A 31 -3.08 -14.07 -2.19
CA ASP A 31 -4.44 -13.66 -1.86
C ASP A 31 -4.65 -13.71 -0.35
N THR A 32 -5.24 -12.66 0.17
CA THR A 32 -5.47 -12.54 1.61
C THR A 32 -6.60 -11.55 1.88
N GLU A 33 -7.01 -11.46 3.12
CA GLU A 33 -7.92 -10.41 3.55
C GLU A 33 -7.14 -9.33 4.27
N ALA A 34 -7.38 -8.11 3.88
CA ALA A 34 -6.74 -6.95 4.48
C ALA A 34 -7.68 -5.75 4.39
N SER A 35 -7.65 -4.91 5.40
CA SER A 35 -8.48 -3.69 5.45
C SER A 35 -9.96 -3.97 5.20
N GLY A 36 -10.44 -5.10 5.68
CA GLY A 36 -11.84 -5.47 5.60
C GLY A 36 -12.30 -5.97 4.24
N ARG A 37 -11.37 -6.33 3.36
CA ARG A 37 -11.73 -6.83 2.03
C ARG A 37 -10.74 -7.89 1.56
N THR A 38 -11.16 -8.64 0.55
CA THR A 38 -10.30 -9.64 -0.07
C THR A 38 -9.33 -8.94 -1.03
N VAL A 39 -8.05 -9.21 -0.86
CA VAL A 39 -6.99 -8.68 -1.71
C VAL A 39 -6.43 -9.80 -2.54
N ARG A 40 -6.38 -9.60 -3.85
CA ARG A 40 -5.75 -10.54 -4.77
C ARG A 40 -4.38 -10.03 -5.16
N ALA A 41 -3.37 -10.81 -4.83
CA ALA A 41 -1.99 -10.46 -5.14
C ALA A 41 -1.20 -11.72 -5.44
N SER A 42 -0.05 -11.53 -6.07
CA SER A 42 0.88 -12.62 -6.37
C SER A 42 2.30 -12.07 -6.28
N LYS A 43 3.29 -12.96 -6.42
CA LYS A 43 4.68 -12.53 -6.42
C LYS A 43 4.98 -11.62 -7.61
N ASP A 44 4.30 -11.85 -8.74
CA ASP A 44 4.48 -11.04 -9.95
C ASP A 44 3.71 -9.72 -9.87
N GLU A 45 2.62 -9.71 -9.13
CA GLU A 45 1.79 -8.52 -8.95
C GLU A 45 1.49 -8.33 -7.47
N PRO A 46 2.50 -7.91 -6.70
CA PRO A 46 2.30 -7.69 -5.28
C PRO A 46 1.47 -6.44 -5.02
N GLN A 47 0.84 -6.42 -3.87
CA GLN A 47 0.17 -5.22 -3.38
C GLN A 47 0.73 -4.89 -2.01
N TYR A 48 0.45 -3.69 -1.54
CA TYR A 48 0.97 -3.23 -0.26
C TYR A 48 -0.16 -2.73 0.61
N GLU A 49 -0.15 -3.18 1.84
CA GLU A 49 -1.03 -2.62 2.85
C GLU A 49 -0.32 -1.42 3.45
N VAL A 50 -0.98 -0.28 3.43
CA VAL A 50 -0.43 0.98 3.91
C VAL A 50 -1.36 1.54 4.98
N LYS A 51 -0.79 2.30 5.89
CA LYS A 51 -1.53 2.95 6.95
C LYS A 51 -1.40 4.46 6.79
N SER A 52 -2.54 5.14 6.72
CA SER A 52 -2.56 6.60 6.64
C SER A 52 -2.04 7.22 7.93
N ASP A 53 -1.10 8.13 7.81
CA ASP A 53 -0.54 8.82 8.98
C ASP A 53 -1.56 9.72 9.66
N LYS A 54 -2.51 10.26 8.90
CA LYS A 54 -3.51 11.16 9.45
C LYS A 54 -4.64 10.43 10.17
N SER A 55 -5.21 9.42 9.51
CA SER A 55 -6.40 8.77 10.05
C SER A 55 -6.11 7.48 10.80
N GLY A 56 -4.93 6.90 10.58
CA GLY A 56 -4.60 5.59 11.13
C GLY A 56 -5.33 4.44 10.43
N ARG A 57 -6.06 4.73 9.36
CA ARG A 57 -6.75 3.70 8.60
C ARG A 57 -5.82 3.01 7.64
N THR A 58 -6.07 1.74 7.42
CA THR A 58 -5.28 0.97 6.45
C THR A 58 -5.99 0.91 5.11
N ALA A 59 -5.20 0.74 4.06
CA ALA A 59 -5.69 0.57 2.71
C ALA A 59 -4.71 -0.33 1.96
N VAL A 60 -5.15 -0.87 0.84
CA VAL A 60 -4.29 -1.73 0.01
C VAL A 60 -4.19 -1.10 -1.36
N HIS A 61 -2.97 -0.92 -1.83
CA HIS A 61 -2.69 -0.32 -3.13
C HIS A 61 -1.65 -1.11 -3.89
N LYS A 62 -1.72 -1.05 -5.21
CA LYS A 62 -0.68 -1.60 -6.07
C LYS A 62 0.55 -0.70 -6.01
N PRO A 63 1.76 -1.26 -6.27
CA PRO A 63 2.98 -0.45 -6.26
C PRO A 63 2.89 0.77 -7.19
N SER A 64 2.22 0.64 -8.32
CA SER A 64 2.08 1.74 -9.28
C SER A 64 1.26 2.90 -8.75
N ALA A 65 0.47 2.68 -7.72
CA ALA A 65 -0.34 3.73 -7.09
C ALA A 65 0.37 4.40 -5.92
N LEU A 66 1.54 3.91 -5.55
CA LEU A 66 2.30 4.41 -4.41
C LEU A 66 3.58 5.09 -4.88
N ASP A 67 3.87 6.24 -4.31
CA ASP A 67 5.13 6.92 -4.53
C ASP A 67 5.94 6.86 -3.25
N LYS A 68 7.18 6.40 -3.37
CA LYS A 68 8.08 6.35 -2.22
C LYS A 68 8.60 7.74 -1.95
N ASP A 69 8.48 8.13 -0.71
CA ASP A 69 8.92 9.46 -0.28
C ASP A 69 10.40 9.46 0.11
#